data_91d03211b67e787793bb082855f9c439
#
_entry.id   91d03211b67e787793bb082855f9c439
#
_cell.length_a   1.000
_cell.length_b   1.000
_cell.length_c   1.000
_cell.angle_alpha   90.00
_cell.angle_beta   90.00
_cell.angle_gamma   90.00
#
_symmetry.space_group_name_H-M   'P 1'
#
loop_
_entity.id
_entity.type
_entity.pdbx_description
1 polymer ?
#
loop_
_entity_poly.entity_id
_entity_poly.type
_entity_poly.pdbx_seq_one_letter_code
_entity_poly.pdbx_strand_id
1 'polypeptide(L)'
;MVRFSANLGFLWQQLSLPDAIRAAKQAGFDAVECHWPYAHSAADILAALEETGLTMIGLNTARGNVEAGDNGLSAVPGRQSEARAAIDQAIDYAVALCCANIHVMAGRAEGDDAHKAFIANLRYACARAAAHGITILIEPLNDRDAPGYFLRNSAQAKAIIDALRLPNLKLMFDCYHIQIIEGDISRRLEALLPVIGHVQIASVPDRAEPDQGELAYNFILSTLQRLGYLKPVGAEYRPAPDRQDGLKWLQLLRQSTSDNAAPAAIKPSMRQEGG
;
A
#
# COMPACT_ATOMS: atom_id res chain seq x y z
N MET A 1 -9.79 16.65 -0.96
CA MET A 1 -8.85 16.46 0.15
C MET A 1 -8.32 15.04 0.12
N VAL A 2 -7.00 14.83 0.26
CA VAL A 2 -6.39 13.49 0.31
C VAL A 2 -6.81 12.79 1.60
N ARG A 3 -7.16 11.51 1.49
CA ARG A 3 -7.45 10.62 2.62
C ARG A 3 -6.24 9.75 2.90
N PHE A 4 -6.03 9.37 4.16
CA PHE A 4 -4.90 8.55 4.58
C PHE A 4 -5.36 7.32 5.35
N SER A 5 -4.69 6.18 5.12
CA SER A 5 -4.77 4.99 5.95
C SER A 5 -3.52 4.86 6.82
N ALA A 6 -3.71 4.41 8.06
CA ALA A 6 -2.60 4.05 8.94
C ALA A 6 -2.20 2.60 8.71
N ASN A 7 -0.91 2.34 8.47
CA ASN A 7 -0.41 0.97 8.43
C ASN A 7 -0.05 0.51 9.84
N LEU A 8 -0.91 -0.34 10.42
CA LEU A 8 -0.79 -0.86 11.78
C LEU A 8 0.28 -1.96 11.92
N GLY A 9 0.92 -2.34 10.82
CA GLY A 9 2.12 -3.15 10.85
C GLY A 9 3.37 -2.40 11.31
N PHE A 10 3.33 -1.04 11.31
CA PHE A 10 4.39 -0.17 11.81
C PHE A 10 3.93 0.79 12.90
N LEU A 11 2.72 1.33 12.77
CA LEU A 11 2.18 2.29 13.74
C LEU A 11 1.55 1.56 14.93
N TRP A 12 1.80 2.05 16.15
CA TRP A 12 1.23 1.52 17.41
C TRP A 12 1.47 0.02 17.64
N GLN A 13 2.63 -0.50 17.26
CA GLN A 13 2.98 -1.93 17.42
C GLN A 13 2.95 -2.41 18.88
N GLN A 14 3.02 -1.49 19.85
CA GLN A 14 2.93 -1.80 21.28
C GLN A 14 1.49 -2.05 21.76
N LEU A 15 0.48 -1.74 20.94
CA LEU A 15 -0.94 -1.94 21.25
C LEU A 15 -1.46 -3.25 20.65
N SER A 16 -2.58 -3.76 21.17
CA SER A 16 -3.36 -4.77 20.44
C SER A 16 -3.88 -4.19 19.12
N LEU A 17 -4.12 -5.01 18.12
CA LEU A 17 -4.61 -4.51 16.82
C LEU A 17 -5.96 -3.77 16.95
N PRO A 18 -6.96 -4.21 17.75
CA PRO A 18 -8.15 -3.41 18.05
C PRO A 18 -7.86 -2.05 18.67
N ASP A 19 -6.90 -1.96 19.61
CA ASP A 19 -6.53 -0.70 20.22
C ASP A 19 -5.74 0.21 19.29
N ALA A 20 -4.92 -0.35 18.40
CA ALA A 20 -4.25 0.39 17.33
C ALA A 20 -5.25 0.99 16.33
N ILE A 21 -6.36 0.30 16.02
CA ILE A 21 -7.47 0.84 15.21
C ILE A 21 -8.11 2.06 15.90
N ARG A 22 -8.39 1.97 17.22
CA ARG A 22 -8.91 3.11 18.00
C ARG A 22 -7.93 4.29 18.01
N ALA A 23 -6.64 4.01 18.21
CA ALA A 23 -5.59 5.03 18.15
C ALA A 23 -5.50 5.71 16.77
N ALA A 24 -5.62 4.95 15.69
CA ALA A 24 -5.66 5.51 14.34
C ALA A 24 -6.86 6.45 14.13
N LYS A 25 -8.03 6.10 14.65
CA LYS A 25 -9.21 6.99 14.65
C LYS A 25 -8.97 8.28 15.40
N GLN A 26 -8.44 8.17 16.62
CA GLN A 26 -8.12 9.34 17.46
C GLN A 26 -7.08 10.26 16.79
N ALA A 27 -6.11 9.68 16.09
CA ALA A 27 -5.11 10.39 15.31
C ALA A 27 -5.68 11.06 14.04
N GLY A 28 -6.92 10.73 13.64
CA GLY A 28 -7.60 11.34 12.52
C GLY A 28 -7.37 10.64 11.17
N PHE A 29 -6.92 9.40 11.13
CA PHE A 29 -6.87 8.63 9.90
C PHE A 29 -8.25 8.29 9.37
N ASP A 30 -8.37 8.09 8.06
CA ASP A 30 -9.63 7.82 7.36
C ASP A 30 -9.87 6.32 7.12
N ALA A 31 -8.81 5.52 7.23
CA ALA A 31 -8.81 4.06 7.07
C ALA A 31 -7.61 3.45 7.79
N VAL A 32 -7.56 2.14 7.85
CA VAL A 32 -6.41 1.38 8.36
C VAL A 32 -6.05 0.26 7.40
N GLU A 33 -4.79 -0.18 7.46
CA GLU A 33 -4.28 -1.36 6.81
C GLU A 33 -3.32 -2.06 7.77
N CYS A 34 -3.06 -3.34 7.60
CA CYS A 34 -2.15 -4.07 8.45
C CYS A 34 -1.42 -5.17 7.66
N HIS A 35 -0.30 -5.66 8.21
CA HIS A 35 0.47 -6.70 7.54
C HIS A 35 -0.17 -8.08 7.76
N TRP A 36 -0.07 -8.63 8.96
CA TRP A 36 -0.44 -10.01 9.26
C TRP A 36 -1.33 -10.07 10.51
N PRO A 37 -2.65 -9.89 10.37
CA PRO A 37 -3.57 -9.80 11.50
C PRO A 37 -3.93 -11.17 12.13
N TYR A 38 -3.42 -12.26 11.62
CA TYR A 38 -3.89 -13.64 11.86
C TYR A 38 -3.76 -14.15 13.29
N ALA A 39 -2.99 -13.47 14.14
CA ALA A 39 -2.91 -13.76 15.58
C ALA A 39 -4.12 -13.23 16.37
N HIS A 40 -4.95 -12.40 15.76
CA HIS A 40 -6.12 -11.79 16.39
C HIS A 40 -7.41 -12.42 15.85
N SER A 41 -8.47 -12.40 16.66
CA SER A 41 -9.81 -12.79 16.19
C SER A 41 -10.32 -11.76 15.17
N ALA A 42 -10.81 -12.21 14.02
CA ALA A 42 -11.44 -11.33 13.05
C ALA A 42 -12.66 -10.60 13.64
N ALA A 43 -13.39 -11.24 14.56
CA ALA A 43 -14.53 -10.64 15.25
C ALA A 43 -14.12 -9.43 16.12
N ASP A 44 -13.01 -9.53 16.85
CA ASP A 44 -12.53 -8.45 17.72
C ASP A 44 -12.06 -7.24 16.87
N ILE A 45 -11.43 -7.51 15.73
CA ILE A 45 -11.01 -6.46 14.80
C ILE A 45 -12.24 -5.81 14.15
N LEU A 46 -13.20 -6.61 13.69
CA LEU A 46 -14.45 -6.10 13.10
C LEU A 46 -15.19 -5.19 14.09
N ALA A 47 -15.31 -5.60 15.36
CA ALA A 47 -15.92 -4.78 16.39
C ALA A 47 -15.22 -3.41 16.57
N ALA A 48 -13.88 -3.38 16.54
CA ALA A 48 -13.12 -2.13 16.63
C ALA A 48 -13.28 -1.26 15.35
N LEU A 49 -13.38 -1.86 14.17
CA LEU A 49 -13.67 -1.15 12.92
C LEU A 49 -15.08 -0.52 12.95
N GLU A 50 -16.09 -1.28 13.41
CA GLU A 50 -17.47 -0.79 13.56
C GLU A 50 -17.55 0.34 14.59
N GLU A 51 -16.93 0.18 15.76
CA GLU A 51 -16.85 1.20 16.81
C GLU A 51 -16.26 2.51 16.30
N THR A 52 -15.19 2.44 15.52
CA THR A 52 -14.46 3.62 15.03
C THR A 52 -15.01 4.20 13.73
N GLY A 53 -15.78 3.41 12.98
CA GLY A 53 -16.21 3.75 11.61
C GLY A 53 -15.05 3.77 10.61
N LEU A 54 -13.89 3.17 10.94
CA LEU A 54 -12.77 2.98 10.02
C LEU A 54 -12.99 1.71 9.18
N THR A 55 -12.37 1.68 7.99
CA THR A 55 -12.36 0.49 7.14
C THR A 55 -10.95 -0.11 7.09
N MET A 56 -10.83 -1.43 7.15
CA MET A 56 -9.61 -2.15 6.81
C MET A 56 -9.48 -2.20 5.30
N ILE A 57 -8.46 -1.54 4.73
CA ILE A 57 -8.32 -1.46 3.27
C ILE A 57 -7.29 -2.40 2.69
N GLY A 58 -6.44 -3.01 3.50
CA GLY A 58 -5.39 -3.92 3.03
C GLY A 58 -4.84 -4.82 4.13
N LEU A 59 -4.48 -6.04 3.75
CA LEU A 59 -3.70 -6.98 4.55
C LEU A 59 -2.80 -7.83 3.64
N ASN A 60 -1.78 -8.49 4.22
CA ASN A 60 -0.82 -9.30 3.48
C ASN A 60 -1.08 -10.80 3.70
N THR A 61 -0.76 -11.63 2.69
CA THR A 61 -0.66 -13.09 2.90
C THR A 61 0.43 -13.41 3.92
N ALA A 62 0.28 -14.50 4.67
CA ALA A 62 1.29 -14.95 5.62
C ALA A 62 2.66 -15.13 4.95
N ARG A 63 3.74 -14.78 5.68
CA ARG A 63 5.12 -14.81 5.15
C ARG A 63 5.69 -16.21 4.98
N GLY A 64 5.15 -17.20 5.65
CA GLY A 64 5.76 -18.52 5.83
C GLY A 64 6.59 -18.60 7.11
N ASN A 65 7.63 -19.41 7.12
CA ASN A 65 8.56 -19.53 8.25
C ASN A 65 9.59 -18.40 8.24
N VAL A 66 9.31 -17.33 8.98
CA VAL A 66 10.17 -16.14 9.06
C VAL A 66 11.54 -16.45 9.67
N GLU A 67 11.61 -17.38 10.62
CA GLU A 67 12.87 -17.80 11.24
C GLU A 67 13.79 -18.52 10.24
N ALA A 68 13.19 -19.24 9.28
CA ALA A 68 13.91 -19.82 8.15
C ALA A 68 14.20 -18.83 7.01
N GLY A 69 13.82 -17.56 7.17
CA GLY A 69 14.07 -16.49 6.21
C GLY A 69 12.98 -16.27 5.17
N ASP A 70 11.81 -16.88 5.33
CA ASP A 70 10.68 -16.64 4.43
C ASP A 70 10.19 -15.17 4.53
N ASN A 71 9.82 -14.60 3.38
CA ASN A 71 9.17 -13.29 3.30
C ASN A 71 8.08 -13.31 2.20
N GLY A 72 7.16 -14.27 2.31
CA GLY A 72 6.19 -14.63 1.28
C GLY A 72 6.54 -15.95 0.60
N LEU A 73 5.58 -16.57 -0.05
CA LEU A 73 5.69 -17.92 -0.58
C LEU A 73 5.29 -18.03 -2.05
N SER A 74 4.65 -17.00 -2.60
CA SER A 74 3.91 -17.15 -3.85
C SER A 74 4.79 -17.32 -5.08
N ALA A 75 6.06 -16.89 -5.04
CA ALA A 75 7.04 -17.13 -6.10
C ALA A 75 8.03 -18.27 -5.76
N VAL A 76 7.90 -18.93 -4.61
CA VAL A 76 8.86 -19.96 -4.17
C VAL A 76 8.52 -21.31 -4.83
N PRO A 77 9.41 -21.86 -5.70
CA PRO A 77 9.16 -23.15 -6.34
C PRO A 77 9.02 -24.27 -5.31
N GLY A 78 8.12 -25.22 -5.57
CA GLY A 78 7.88 -26.39 -4.71
C GLY A 78 7.00 -26.12 -3.47
N ARG A 79 6.68 -24.83 -3.16
CA ARG A 79 5.86 -24.47 -1.98
C ARG A 79 4.45 -24.00 -2.34
N GLN A 80 3.92 -24.48 -3.46
CA GLN A 80 2.63 -24.02 -3.99
C GLN A 80 1.45 -24.28 -3.05
N SER A 81 1.42 -25.43 -2.36
CA SER A 81 0.35 -25.74 -1.39
C SER A 81 0.36 -24.79 -0.19
N GLU A 82 1.53 -24.47 0.35
CA GLU A 82 1.67 -23.51 1.45
C GLU A 82 1.28 -22.09 1.01
N ALA A 83 1.73 -21.67 -0.18
CA ALA A 83 1.35 -20.38 -0.75
C ALA A 83 -0.16 -20.24 -0.91
N ARG A 84 -0.84 -21.29 -1.42
CA ARG A 84 -2.30 -21.29 -1.57
C ARG A 84 -3.03 -21.31 -0.24
N ALA A 85 -2.55 -22.05 0.74
CA ALA A 85 -3.11 -22.02 2.09
C ALA A 85 -3.01 -20.61 2.72
N ALA A 86 -1.87 -19.91 2.53
CA ALA A 86 -1.71 -18.52 2.97
C ALA A 86 -2.64 -17.54 2.21
N ILE A 87 -2.88 -17.78 0.92
CA ILE A 87 -3.83 -17.00 0.11
C ILE A 87 -5.27 -17.23 0.61
N ASP A 88 -5.68 -18.49 0.83
CA ASP A 88 -7.02 -18.82 1.32
C ASP A 88 -7.26 -18.23 2.72
N GLN A 89 -6.29 -18.33 3.62
CA GLN A 89 -6.35 -17.68 4.94
C GLN A 89 -6.56 -16.17 4.82
N ALA A 90 -5.81 -15.54 3.93
CA ALA A 90 -5.92 -14.09 3.72
C ALA A 90 -7.30 -13.70 3.15
N ILE A 91 -7.84 -14.47 2.23
CA ILE A 91 -9.17 -14.22 1.64
C ILE A 91 -10.26 -14.40 2.70
N ASP A 92 -10.25 -15.50 3.46
CA ASP A 92 -11.25 -15.76 4.51
C ASP A 92 -11.24 -14.63 5.55
N TYR A 93 -10.03 -14.18 5.93
CA TYR A 93 -9.87 -13.08 6.87
C TYR A 93 -10.33 -11.72 6.28
N ALA A 94 -9.99 -11.44 5.04
CA ALA A 94 -10.41 -10.23 4.34
C ALA A 94 -11.92 -10.17 4.16
N VAL A 95 -12.56 -11.29 3.86
CA VAL A 95 -14.03 -11.39 3.78
C VAL A 95 -14.67 -11.08 5.12
N ALA A 96 -14.15 -11.66 6.23
CA ALA A 96 -14.66 -11.42 7.57
C ALA A 96 -14.56 -9.93 8.01
N LEU A 97 -13.56 -9.19 7.49
CA LEU A 97 -13.32 -7.79 7.80
C LEU A 97 -13.87 -6.81 6.75
N CYS A 98 -14.51 -7.28 5.69
CA CYS A 98 -14.86 -6.47 4.51
C CYS A 98 -13.64 -5.72 3.93
N CYS A 99 -12.45 -6.32 3.98
CA CYS A 99 -11.21 -5.73 3.52
C CYS A 99 -11.10 -5.76 1.99
N ALA A 100 -10.77 -4.63 1.39
CA ALA A 100 -10.83 -4.45 -0.06
C ALA A 100 -9.63 -5.03 -0.82
N ASN A 101 -8.46 -5.15 -0.19
CA ASN A 101 -7.24 -5.55 -0.88
C ASN A 101 -6.44 -6.60 -0.08
N ILE A 102 -5.77 -7.50 -0.81
CA ILE A 102 -4.81 -8.45 -0.26
C ILE A 102 -3.50 -8.31 -1.02
N HIS A 103 -2.40 -8.02 -0.32
CA HIS A 103 -1.06 -8.11 -0.88
C HIS A 103 -0.60 -9.57 -0.88
N VAL A 104 -0.44 -10.15 -2.06
CA VAL A 104 0.11 -11.50 -2.23
C VAL A 104 1.63 -11.43 -2.28
N MET A 105 2.26 -11.74 -1.17
CA MET A 105 3.70 -11.64 -1.00
C MET A 105 4.43 -12.70 -1.84
N ALA A 106 5.34 -12.23 -2.72
CA ALA A 106 6.07 -13.10 -3.64
C ALA A 106 7.03 -14.04 -2.92
N GLY A 107 7.82 -13.52 -2.00
CA GLY A 107 8.86 -14.26 -1.32
C GLY A 107 10.23 -14.14 -1.98
N ARG A 108 11.24 -14.78 -1.39
CA ARG A 108 12.62 -14.83 -1.91
C ARG A 108 12.75 -15.95 -2.92
N ALA A 109 12.96 -15.60 -4.16
CA ALA A 109 13.11 -16.55 -5.27
C ALA A 109 13.67 -15.83 -6.51
N GLU A 110 14.14 -16.60 -7.49
CA GLU A 110 14.62 -16.07 -8.77
C GLU A 110 14.46 -17.08 -9.91
N GLY A 111 14.58 -16.60 -11.12
CA GLY A 111 14.55 -17.42 -12.34
C GLY A 111 13.14 -17.80 -12.83
N ASP A 112 13.14 -18.61 -13.88
CA ASP A 112 11.90 -18.96 -14.60
C ASP A 112 10.91 -19.79 -13.79
N ASP A 113 11.39 -20.68 -12.94
CA ASP A 113 10.50 -21.52 -12.12
C ASP A 113 9.83 -20.71 -11.01
N ALA A 114 10.51 -19.70 -10.46
CA ALA A 114 9.90 -18.73 -9.55
C ALA A 114 8.83 -17.89 -10.28
N HIS A 115 9.11 -17.45 -11.50
CA HIS A 115 8.13 -16.75 -12.32
C HIS A 115 6.89 -17.60 -12.58
N LYS A 116 7.06 -18.86 -12.99
CA LYS A 116 5.93 -19.79 -13.20
C LYS A 116 5.11 -20.01 -11.94
N ALA A 117 5.79 -20.20 -10.79
CA ALA A 117 5.13 -20.37 -9.50
C ALA A 117 4.30 -19.14 -9.13
N PHE A 118 4.88 -17.94 -9.27
CA PHE A 118 4.18 -16.68 -8.97
C PHE A 118 2.95 -16.49 -9.86
N ILE A 119 3.08 -16.67 -11.17
CA ILE A 119 1.97 -16.57 -12.12
C ILE A 119 0.84 -17.55 -11.76
N ALA A 120 1.17 -18.80 -11.42
CA ALA A 120 0.18 -19.81 -11.05
C ALA A 120 -0.57 -19.45 -9.76
N ASN A 121 0.15 -18.94 -8.75
CA ASN A 121 -0.44 -18.52 -7.48
C ASN A 121 -1.24 -17.22 -7.60
N LEU A 122 -0.82 -16.26 -8.44
CA LEU A 122 -1.61 -15.06 -8.72
C LEU A 122 -2.93 -15.38 -9.44
N ARG A 123 -2.93 -16.31 -10.41
CA ARG A 123 -4.17 -16.79 -11.05
C ARG A 123 -5.12 -17.41 -10.02
N TYR A 124 -4.57 -18.23 -9.12
CA TYR A 124 -5.34 -18.84 -8.04
C TYR A 124 -5.94 -17.76 -7.11
N ALA A 125 -5.10 -16.85 -6.61
CA ALA A 125 -5.53 -15.78 -5.72
C ALA A 125 -6.62 -14.89 -6.34
N CYS A 126 -6.42 -14.45 -7.59
CA CYS A 126 -7.39 -13.61 -8.28
C CYS A 126 -8.72 -14.32 -8.52
N ALA A 127 -8.70 -15.60 -8.91
CA ALA A 127 -9.92 -16.38 -9.10
C ALA A 127 -10.70 -16.56 -7.79
N ARG A 128 -10.02 -16.84 -6.68
CA ARG A 128 -10.63 -16.98 -5.35
C ARG A 128 -11.19 -15.66 -4.83
N ALA A 129 -10.42 -14.56 -4.99
CA ALA A 129 -10.77 -13.23 -4.51
C ALA A 129 -11.91 -12.56 -5.30
N ALA A 130 -12.09 -12.92 -6.58
CA ALA A 130 -13.06 -12.30 -7.48
C ALA A 130 -14.51 -12.42 -6.99
N ALA A 131 -14.90 -13.56 -6.41
CA ALA A 131 -16.23 -13.79 -5.87
C ALA A 131 -16.61 -12.83 -4.71
N HIS A 132 -15.59 -12.23 -4.07
CA HIS A 132 -15.74 -11.33 -2.92
C HIS A 132 -15.44 -9.87 -3.26
N GLY A 133 -15.17 -9.55 -4.53
CA GLY A 133 -14.81 -8.21 -4.96
C GLY A 133 -13.44 -7.72 -4.44
N ILE A 134 -12.60 -8.65 -3.97
CA ILE A 134 -11.29 -8.33 -3.39
C ILE A 134 -10.25 -8.15 -4.51
N THR A 135 -9.46 -7.09 -4.39
CA THR A 135 -8.32 -6.80 -5.26
C THR A 135 -7.06 -7.50 -4.73
N ILE A 136 -6.37 -8.21 -5.59
CA ILE A 136 -5.04 -8.76 -5.30
C ILE A 136 -3.99 -7.72 -5.68
N LEU A 137 -3.11 -7.43 -4.74
CA LEU A 137 -1.99 -6.50 -4.92
C LEU A 137 -0.67 -7.28 -5.00
N ILE A 138 0.23 -6.78 -5.85
CA ILE A 138 1.63 -7.21 -5.89
C ILE A 138 2.53 -5.99 -5.73
N GLU A 139 3.62 -6.12 -4.99
CA GLU A 139 4.47 -5.02 -4.59
C GLU A 139 5.94 -5.31 -4.87
N PRO A 140 6.64 -4.43 -5.60
CA PRO A 140 8.10 -4.46 -5.69
C PRO A 140 8.73 -3.97 -4.39
N LEU A 141 9.60 -4.80 -3.79
CA LEU A 141 10.35 -4.44 -2.59
C LEU A 141 11.80 -4.14 -2.92
N ASN A 142 12.36 -3.10 -2.28
CA ASN A 142 13.77 -2.75 -2.45
C ASN A 142 14.70 -3.80 -1.79
N ASP A 143 15.89 -3.97 -2.36
CA ASP A 143 16.84 -5.01 -1.94
C ASP A 143 17.52 -4.70 -0.59
N ARG A 144 17.43 -3.46 -0.08
CA ARG A 144 17.94 -3.09 1.26
C ARG A 144 17.08 -3.72 2.36
N ASP A 145 15.74 -3.65 2.21
CA ASP A 145 14.78 -4.15 3.19
C ASP A 145 14.40 -5.63 2.95
N ALA A 146 14.40 -6.05 1.69
CA ALA A 146 13.99 -7.39 1.28
C ALA A 146 14.98 -8.02 0.27
N PRO A 147 16.22 -8.34 0.70
CA PRO A 147 17.23 -8.89 -0.19
C PRO A 147 16.76 -10.21 -0.82
N GLY A 148 16.91 -10.33 -2.14
CA GLY A 148 16.50 -11.51 -2.91
C GLY A 148 14.99 -11.67 -3.09
N TYR A 149 14.18 -10.64 -2.81
CA TYR A 149 12.74 -10.68 -3.08
C TYR A 149 12.47 -10.80 -4.58
N PHE A 150 11.50 -11.64 -4.95
CA PHE A 150 11.26 -11.98 -6.37
C PHE A 150 10.82 -10.77 -7.21
N LEU A 151 9.91 -9.95 -6.69
CA LEU A 151 9.38 -8.80 -7.42
C LEU A 151 10.22 -7.55 -7.10
N ARG A 152 11.09 -7.14 -8.04
CA ARG A 152 12.18 -6.19 -7.79
C ARG A 152 11.95 -4.78 -8.33
N ASN A 153 10.98 -4.56 -9.22
CA ASN A 153 10.72 -3.24 -9.81
C ASN A 153 9.32 -3.14 -10.40
N SER A 154 8.89 -1.91 -10.66
CA SER A 154 7.55 -1.63 -11.18
C SER A 154 7.34 -2.12 -12.62
N ALA A 155 8.38 -2.19 -13.43
CA ALA A 155 8.31 -2.70 -14.80
C ALA A 155 8.01 -4.22 -14.82
N GLN A 156 8.65 -5.00 -13.94
CA GLN A 156 8.37 -6.43 -13.76
C GLN A 156 6.92 -6.64 -13.28
N ALA A 157 6.47 -5.87 -12.28
CA ALA A 157 5.09 -5.93 -11.80
C ALA A 157 4.08 -5.63 -12.92
N LYS A 158 4.31 -4.54 -13.68
CA LYS A 158 3.46 -4.18 -14.81
C LYS A 158 3.42 -5.27 -15.88
N ALA A 159 4.56 -5.85 -16.25
CA ALA A 159 4.63 -6.93 -17.23
C ALA A 159 3.80 -8.15 -16.79
N ILE A 160 3.83 -8.51 -15.50
CA ILE A 160 3.02 -9.60 -14.93
C ILE A 160 1.53 -9.26 -15.02
N ILE A 161 1.13 -8.05 -14.61
CA ILE A 161 -0.27 -7.60 -14.64
C ILE A 161 -0.79 -7.60 -16.08
N ASP A 162 -0.02 -7.06 -17.03
CA ASP A 162 -0.38 -7.00 -18.45
C ASP A 162 -0.49 -8.40 -19.08
N ALA A 163 0.39 -9.31 -18.73
CA ALA A 163 0.38 -10.69 -19.25
C ALA A 163 -0.82 -11.49 -18.70
N LEU A 164 -1.18 -11.30 -17.44
CA LEU A 164 -2.28 -12.01 -16.80
C LEU A 164 -3.64 -11.45 -17.19
N ARG A 165 -3.77 -10.17 -17.40
CA ARG A 165 -5.01 -9.45 -17.75
C ARG A 165 -6.19 -9.75 -16.81
N LEU A 166 -5.89 -9.97 -15.52
CA LEU A 166 -6.90 -10.22 -14.50
C LEU A 166 -7.39 -8.88 -13.94
N PRO A 167 -8.71 -8.60 -13.97
CA PRO A 167 -9.23 -7.27 -13.63
C PRO A 167 -8.97 -6.87 -12.17
N ASN A 168 -8.89 -7.85 -11.28
CA ASN A 168 -8.64 -7.68 -9.85
C ASN A 168 -7.17 -7.89 -9.45
N LEU A 169 -6.21 -7.94 -10.41
CA LEU A 169 -4.77 -7.91 -10.12
C LEU A 169 -4.24 -6.51 -10.35
N LYS A 170 -3.65 -5.90 -9.30
CA LYS A 170 -3.17 -4.52 -9.32
C LYS A 170 -1.80 -4.38 -8.66
N LEU A 171 -1.16 -3.26 -8.93
CA LEU A 171 0.11 -2.84 -8.33
C LEU A 171 -0.15 -2.16 -6.98
N MET A 172 0.55 -2.55 -5.93
CA MET A 172 0.80 -1.72 -4.77
C MET A 172 2.03 -0.86 -5.08
N PHE A 173 1.83 0.45 -5.11
CA PHE A 173 2.86 1.42 -5.41
C PHE A 173 3.30 2.09 -4.11
N ASP A 174 4.29 1.51 -3.44
CA ASP A 174 4.93 2.18 -2.29
C ASP A 174 6.00 3.14 -2.80
N CYS A 175 5.78 4.44 -2.58
CA CYS A 175 6.71 5.51 -2.98
C CYS A 175 8.11 5.31 -2.36
N TYR A 176 8.20 4.77 -1.14
CA TYR A 176 9.47 4.48 -0.49
C TYR A 176 10.26 3.41 -1.26
N HIS A 177 9.65 2.26 -1.53
CA HIS A 177 10.32 1.21 -2.28
C HIS A 177 10.68 1.65 -3.68
N ILE A 178 9.76 2.25 -4.40
CA ILE A 178 9.97 2.68 -5.80
C ILE A 178 11.05 3.77 -5.89
N GLN A 179 11.12 4.71 -4.93
CA GLN A 179 12.18 5.72 -4.93
C GLN A 179 13.58 5.09 -4.82
N ILE A 180 13.75 4.12 -3.92
CA ILE A 180 15.04 3.44 -3.73
C ILE A 180 15.41 2.58 -4.95
N ILE A 181 14.44 1.94 -5.60
CA ILE A 181 14.67 1.04 -6.74
C ILE A 181 14.92 1.82 -8.03
N GLU A 182 14.06 2.79 -8.32
CA GLU A 182 13.92 3.35 -9.67
C GLU A 182 13.89 4.89 -9.71
N GLY A 183 13.43 5.55 -8.65
CA GLY A 183 13.19 7.00 -8.63
C GLY A 183 12.07 7.45 -9.58
N ASP A 184 12.07 8.74 -9.95
CA ASP A 184 11.12 9.36 -10.89
C ASP A 184 9.64 9.10 -10.55
N ILE A 185 9.30 9.22 -9.26
CA ILE A 185 8.01 8.84 -8.67
C ILE A 185 6.81 9.44 -9.43
N SER A 186 6.85 10.73 -9.74
CA SER A 186 5.69 11.42 -10.34
C SER A 186 5.36 10.92 -11.74
N ARG A 187 6.37 10.67 -12.58
CA ARG A 187 6.17 10.11 -13.93
C ARG A 187 5.73 8.66 -13.88
N ARG A 188 6.27 7.89 -12.92
CA ARG A 188 5.86 6.50 -12.73
C ARG A 188 4.42 6.40 -12.23
N LEU A 189 3.98 7.25 -11.32
CA LEU A 189 2.58 7.33 -10.91
C LEU A 189 1.67 7.61 -12.10
N GLU A 190 2.03 8.57 -12.95
CA GLU A 190 1.26 8.89 -14.17
C GLU A 190 1.18 7.68 -15.13
N ALA A 191 2.30 7.05 -15.42
CA ALA A 191 2.37 5.93 -16.37
C ALA A 191 1.70 4.65 -15.84
N LEU A 192 1.74 4.40 -14.53
CA LEU A 192 1.27 3.17 -13.90
C LEU A 192 -0.13 3.29 -13.30
N LEU A 193 -0.72 4.50 -13.24
CA LEU A 193 -2.03 4.73 -12.61
C LEU A 193 -3.11 3.72 -13.02
N PRO A 194 -3.25 3.31 -14.30
CA PRO A 194 -4.27 2.35 -14.71
C PRO A 194 -4.16 0.98 -14.03
N VAL A 195 -2.96 0.61 -13.60
CA VAL A 195 -2.70 -0.67 -12.93
C VAL A 195 -2.48 -0.53 -11.42
N ILE A 196 -2.41 0.69 -10.87
CA ILE A 196 -2.26 0.92 -9.43
C ILE A 196 -3.57 0.60 -8.71
N GLY A 197 -3.48 -0.30 -7.71
CA GLY A 197 -4.57 -0.61 -6.79
C GLY A 197 -4.50 0.15 -5.47
N HIS A 198 -3.28 0.37 -4.97
CA HIS A 198 -3.00 1.09 -3.72
C HIS A 198 -1.69 1.85 -3.81
N VAL A 199 -1.60 2.97 -3.09
CA VAL A 199 -0.39 3.80 -2.97
C VAL A 199 0.00 3.91 -1.51
N GLN A 200 1.31 3.73 -1.21
CA GLN A 200 1.86 3.90 0.13
C GLN A 200 2.99 4.93 0.14
N ILE A 201 3.23 5.51 1.32
CA ILE A 201 4.20 6.58 1.54
C ILE A 201 5.00 6.38 2.84
N ALA A 202 6.29 6.67 2.76
CA ALA A 202 7.20 6.86 3.88
C ALA A 202 8.38 7.74 3.44
N SER A 203 9.13 8.32 4.37
CA SER A 203 10.34 9.07 4.01
C SER A 203 11.43 8.15 3.45
N VAL A 204 12.27 8.71 2.59
CA VAL A 204 13.49 8.07 2.08
C VAL A 204 14.67 8.91 2.55
N PRO A 205 15.74 8.33 3.11
CA PRO A 205 16.09 6.90 3.15
C PRO A 205 15.56 6.10 4.36
N ASP A 206 15.04 6.74 5.41
CA ASP A 206 14.91 6.15 6.75
C ASP A 206 13.58 5.39 6.98
N ARG A 207 12.65 5.43 6.02
CA ARG A 207 11.29 4.88 6.13
C ARG A 207 10.53 5.44 7.35
N ALA A 208 10.81 6.71 7.69
CA ALA A 208 10.18 7.44 8.79
C ALA A 208 8.99 8.29 8.29
N GLU A 209 8.58 9.31 9.07
CA GLU A 209 7.45 10.19 8.75
C GLU A 209 7.59 10.83 7.36
N PRO A 210 6.48 10.90 6.57
CA PRO A 210 6.56 11.30 5.16
C PRO A 210 6.81 12.79 4.91
N ASP A 211 6.81 13.64 5.94
CA ASP A 211 7.17 15.06 5.81
C ASP A 211 8.67 15.32 5.87
N GLN A 212 9.48 14.28 5.88
CA GLN A 212 10.95 14.33 5.92
C GLN A 212 11.57 13.58 4.75
N GLY A 213 12.89 13.62 4.67
CA GLY A 213 13.66 12.92 3.64
C GLY A 213 13.59 13.58 2.26
N GLU A 214 13.93 12.81 1.25
CA GLU A 214 14.15 13.33 -0.12
C GLU A 214 12.88 13.40 -0.99
N LEU A 215 11.72 12.88 -0.53
CA LEU A 215 10.47 12.90 -1.28
C LEU A 215 9.58 14.08 -0.90
N ALA A 216 9.23 14.91 -1.88
CA ALA A 216 8.31 16.03 -1.71
C ALA A 216 6.85 15.56 -1.77
N TYR A 217 6.31 15.02 -0.67
CA TYR A 217 4.97 14.44 -0.66
C TYR A 217 3.83 15.44 -0.92
N ASN A 218 3.99 16.72 -0.62
CA ASN A 218 3.03 17.74 -1.04
C ASN A 218 2.86 17.76 -2.58
N PHE A 219 3.96 17.64 -3.33
CA PHE A 219 3.92 17.57 -4.79
C PHE A 219 3.39 16.21 -5.30
N ILE A 220 3.83 15.11 -4.69
CA ILE A 220 3.40 13.75 -5.07
C ILE A 220 1.90 13.58 -4.86
N LEU A 221 1.36 14.01 -3.72
CA LEU A 221 -0.06 13.92 -3.40
C LEU A 221 -0.92 14.83 -4.30
N SER A 222 -0.44 16.04 -4.62
CA SER A 222 -1.07 16.92 -5.61
C SER A 222 -1.09 16.28 -7.01
N THR A 223 -0.04 15.54 -7.37
CA THR A 223 0.01 14.77 -8.61
C THR A 223 -1.02 13.65 -8.62
N LEU A 224 -1.13 12.87 -7.54
CA LEU A 224 -2.15 11.82 -7.40
C LEU A 224 -3.58 12.37 -7.53
N GLN A 225 -3.87 13.53 -6.90
CA GLN A 225 -5.17 14.19 -7.03
C GLN A 225 -5.45 14.61 -8.48
N ARG A 226 -4.49 15.25 -9.15
CA ARG A 226 -4.62 15.66 -10.56
C ARG A 226 -4.85 14.46 -11.48
N LEU A 227 -4.27 13.32 -11.16
CA LEU A 227 -4.45 12.05 -11.88
C LEU A 227 -5.77 11.34 -11.55
N GLY A 228 -6.55 11.86 -10.58
CA GLY A 228 -7.84 11.28 -10.19
C GLY A 228 -7.74 10.09 -9.22
N TYR A 229 -6.64 9.92 -8.50
CA TYR A 229 -6.53 8.91 -7.46
C TYR A 229 -7.34 9.34 -6.23
N LEU A 230 -8.41 8.61 -5.92
CA LEU A 230 -9.37 8.96 -4.86
C LEU A 230 -9.32 8.03 -3.65
N LYS A 231 -8.52 6.97 -3.68
CA LYS A 231 -8.39 6.03 -2.56
C LYS A 231 -7.55 6.65 -1.44
N PRO A 232 -7.65 6.15 -0.19
CA PRO A 232 -6.72 6.53 0.85
C PRO A 232 -5.27 6.17 0.48
N VAL A 233 -4.32 6.99 0.89
CA VAL A 233 -2.87 6.75 0.73
C VAL A 233 -2.36 6.15 2.03
N GLY A 234 -1.68 5.01 1.96
CA GLY A 234 -1.17 4.28 3.10
C GLY A 234 0.06 4.92 3.73
N ALA A 235 -0.01 5.26 4.99
CA ALA A 235 1.14 5.73 5.77
C ALA A 235 1.89 4.53 6.35
N GLU A 236 2.81 3.98 5.55
CA GLU A 236 3.58 2.78 5.90
C GLU A 236 5.01 3.13 6.32
N TYR A 237 5.14 3.74 7.49
CA TYR A 237 6.42 4.22 8.00
C TYR A 237 6.69 3.78 9.45
N ARG A 238 7.96 3.80 9.83
CA ARG A 238 8.42 3.54 11.19
C ARG A 238 8.51 4.86 11.94
N PRO A 239 7.73 5.08 13.01
CA PRO A 239 7.81 6.31 13.79
C PRO A 239 9.22 6.53 14.31
N ALA A 240 9.77 7.75 14.09
CA ALA A 240 11.08 8.11 14.63
C ALA A 240 11.01 8.18 16.14
N PRO A 241 11.93 7.53 16.90
CA PRO A 241 11.85 7.40 18.36
C PRO A 241 11.83 8.72 19.11
N ASP A 242 12.51 9.75 18.58
CA ASP A 242 12.70 11.03 19.25
C ASP A 242 11.70 12.11 18.79
N ARG A 243 10.72 11.73 17.97
CA ARG A 243 9.77 12.66 17.39
C ARG A 243 8.51 12.82 18.25
N GLN A 244 8.41 13.92 19.02
CA GLN A 244 7.26 14.22 19.88
C GLN A 244 5.98 14.57 19.10
N ASP A 245 6.09 15.03 17.86
CA ASP A 245 4.98 15.49 17.02
C ASP A 245 4.76 14.59 15.78
N GLY A 246 5.04 13.31 15.89
CA GLY A 246 5.11 12.33 14.81
C GLY A 246 3.89 12.22 13.89
N LEU A 247 2.75 12.82 14.23
CA LEU A 247 1.54 12.84 13.42
C LEU A 247 1.19 14.22 12.84
N LYS A 248 2.00 15.27 13.10
CA LYS A 248 1.76 16.61 12.53
C LYS A 248 1.75 16.61 11.00
N TRP A 249 2.56 15.77 10.38
CA TRP A 249 2.63 15.63 8.93
C TRP A 249 1.25 15.37 8.31
N LEU A 250 0.36 14.64 9.00
CA LEU A 250 -0.97 14.29 8.51
C LEU A 250 -1.82 15.54 8.27
N GLN A 251 -1.79 16.49 9.18
CA GLN A 251 -2.49 17.77 9.04
C GLN A 251 -1.84 18.66 7.99
N LEU A 252 -0.50 18.76 7.98
CA LEU A 252 0.26 19.57 7.04
C LEU A 252 0.02 19.13 5.58
N LEU A 253 0.10 17.82 5.31
CA LEU A 253 -0.13 17.29 3.95
C LEU A 253 -1.60 17.43 3.52
N ARG A 254 -2.57 17.34 4.43
CA ARG A 254 -3.98 17.62 4.11
C ARG A 254 -4.21 19.07 3.73
N GLN A 255 -3.63 20.02 4.47
CA GLN A 255 -3.75 21.45 4.20
C GLN A 255 -3.12 21.81 2.84
N SER A 256 -1.88 21.39 2.59
CA SER A 256 -1.17 21.68 1.34
C SER A 256 -1.89 21.14 0.09
N THR A 257 -2.58 20.01 0.20
CA THR A 257 -3.34 19.43 -0.92
C THR A 257 -4.69 20.10 -1.12
N SER A 258 -5.26 20.73 -0.09
CA SER A 258 -6.52 21.50 -0.20
C SER A 258 -6.28 22.84 -0.89
N ASP A 259 -5.19 23.52 -0.56
CA ASP A 259 -4.83 24.83 -1.14
C ASP A 259 -4.49 24.71 -2.63
N ASN A 260 -3.88 23.62 -3.06
CA ASN A 260 -3.58 23.32 -4.47
C ASN A 260 -4.80 22.88 -5.30
N ALA A 261 -5.91 22.52 -4.67
CA ALA A 261 -7.14 22.14 -5.36
C ALA A 261 -8.05 23.34 -5.72
N ALA A 262 -7.74 24.55 -5.21
CA ALA A 262 -8.47 25.76 -5.59
C ALA A 262 -8.10 26.14 -7.05
N PRO A 263 -9.08 26.36 -7.96
CA PRO A 263 -8.77 26.81 -9.32
C PRO A 263 -8.04 28.13 -9.23
N ALA A 264 -6.88 28.26 -9.89
CA ALA A 264 -6.19 29.52 -10.05
C ALA A 264 -7.17 30.53 -10.64
N ALA A 265 -7.56 31.54 -9.84
CA ALA A 265 -8.41 32.63 -10.30
C ALA A 265 -7.72 33.29 -11.50
N ILE A 266 -8.28 33.12 -12.68
CA ILE A 266 -7.85 33.80 -13.91
C ILE A 266 -8.01 35.27 -13.62
N LYS A 267 -6.89 35.98 -13.36
CA LYS A 267 -6.89 37.45 -13.31
C LYS A 267 -7.30 37.92 -14.71
N PRO A 268 -8.36 38.73 -14.86
CA PRO A 268 -8.70 39.31 -16.16
C PRO A 268 -7.51 40.21 -16.61
N SER A 269 -6.99 39.94 -17.79
CA SER A 269 -6.00 40.80 -18.42
C SER A 269 -6.67 42.15 -18.67
N MET A 270 -6.23 43.19 -17.99
CA MET A 270 -6.57 44.54 -18.36
C MET A 270 -6.01 44.80 -19.76
N ARG A 271 -6.89 44.84 -20.74
CA ARG A 271 -6.55 45.48 -22.03
C ARG A 271 -6.32 46.95 -21.75
N GLN A 272 -5.09 47.41 -21.91
CA GLN A 272 -4.81 48.84 -22.08
C GLN A 272 -5.35 49.23 -23.43
N GLU A 273 -6.44 49.96 -23.44
CA GLU A 273 -6.86 50.75 -24.60
C GLU A 273 -5.90 51.97 -24.66
N GLY A 274 -4.96 51.95 -25.61
CA GLY A 274 -4.15 53.07 -25.97
C GLY A 274 -4.92 53.97 -26.94
N GLY A 275 -5.16 55.21 -26.49
CA GLY A 275 -5.57 56.29 -27.36
C GLY A 275 -4.38 56.87 -28.17
#